data_84b20a09f6a866717d2ef7567814d03d
#
_entry.id   84b20a09f6a866717d2ef7567814d03d
#
_cell.length_a   1.000
_cell.length_b   1.000
_cell.length_c   1.000
_cell.angle_alpha   90.00
_cell.angle_beta   90.00
_cell.angle_gamma   90.00
#
_symmetry.space_group_name_H-M   'P 1'
#
loop_
_entity.id
_entity.type
_entity.pdbx_description
1 polymer ?
#
loop_
_entity_poly.entity_id
_entity_poly.type
_entity_poly.pdbx_seq_one_letter_code
_entity_poly.pdbx_strand_id
1 'polypeptide(L)'
;MQWIYAKPGTQKEPVGRVDEAFIRKRLSREFAPELHSRIRREICEAIKSVEVRGKDIVLCSVIEQYVRRTLEYDLEIMKSRGLDHFTVLALEKNLPFEFEGSAFDGVVSGDAAVPSHRKYAFKGFIDRLDSFDDGTVRVVDYKTGKVSDDEAKVMGEEGNDTSKASAIFDSVFAEDSRERPKIALQFFIYNLMLTLNPEGRALVGGRKVTNEVYSVSGLFKNEHSEYSLPQGVIDKASEMLRSCLDGIFDIEKNPTFRRTGDTDVCNYCDFRMICGK
;
A
#
# COMPACT_ATOMS: atom_id res chain seq x y z
N MET A 1 -5.52 -2.21 12.69
CA MET A 1 -4.13 -1.99 13.20
C MET A 1 -3.89 -0.55 13.63
N GLN A 2 -4.37 0.42 12.92
CA GLN A 2 -4.05 1.85 13.11
C GLN A 2 -4.23 2.38 14.52
N TRP A 3 -5.33 2.08 15.16
CA TRP A 3 -5.64 2.59 16.50
C TRP A 3 -4.59 2.26 17.57
N ILE A 4 -3.79 1.20 17.36
CA ILE A 4 -2.67 0.83 18.25
C ILE A 4 -1.63 1.95 18.31
N TYR A 5 -1.43 2.64 17.18
CA TYR A 5 -0.46 3.73 17.00
C TYR A 5 -1.13 5.11 16.94
N ALA A 6 -2.45 5.18 17.17
CA ALA A 6 -3.17 6.44 17.24
C ALA A 6 -3.15 7.01 18.67
N LYS A 7 -3.26 8.33 18.78
CA LYS A 7 -3.46 9.00 20.08
C LYS A 7 -4.77 8.56 20.71
N PRO A 8 -4.83 8.45 22.04
CA PRO A 8 -6.08 8.15 22.74
C PRO A 8 -7.21 9.09 22.33
N GLY A 9 -8.37 8.50 22.03
CA GLY A 9 -9.55 9.26 21.60
C GLY A 9 -9.58 9.64 20.11
N THR A 10 -8.54 9.32 19.35
CA THR A 10 -8.50 9.53 17.90
C THR A 10 -8.43 8.19 17.14
N GLN A 11 -8.76 8.20 15.85
CA GLN A 11 -8.63 7.00 15.00
C GLN A 11 -7.36 7.00 14.16
N LYS A 12 -6.91 8.18 13.72
CA LYS A 12 -5.86 8.33 12.70
C LYS A 12 -4.75 9.31 13.08
N GLU A 13 -4.89 10.03 14.20
CA GLU A 13 -3.83 10.93 14.63
C GLU A 13 -2.71 10.09 15.27
N PRO A 14 -1.49 10.07 14.69
CA PRO A 14 -0.42 9.21 15.17
C PRO A 14 0.07 9.64 16.56
N VAL A 15 0.47 8.66 17.38
CA VAL A 15 1.09 8.91 18.70
C VAL A 15 2.41 9.67 18.59
N GLY A 16 3.03 9.65 17.41
CA GLY A 16 4.38 10.15 17.20
C GLY A 16 5.41 9.11 17.66
N ARG A 17 6.14 9.40 18.73
CA ARG A 17 7.21 8.53 19.25
C ARG A 17 6.67 7.18 19.77
N VAL A 18 7.27 6.10 19.28
CA VAL A 18 7.06 4.72 19.70
C VAL A 18 8.40 4.14 20.15
N ASP A 19 8.51 3.83 21.43
CA ASP A 19 9.67 3.21 22.04
C ASP A 19 9.34 1.82 22.62
N GLU A 20 10.33 1.15 23.17
CA GLU A 20 10.14 -0.17 23.78
C GLU A 20 9.10 -0.15 24.90
N ALA A 21 9.06 0.90 25.72
CA ALA A 21 8.10 1.01 26.83
C ALA A 21 6.65 1.11 26.29
N PHE A 22 6.46 1.88 25.22
CA PHE A 22 5.17 1.98 24.53
C PHE A 22 4.69 0.61 24.01
N ILE A 23 5.57 -0.16 23.36
CA ILE A 23 5.24 -1.47 22.81
C ILE A 23 4.97 -2.47 23.92
N ARG A 24 5.86 -2.55 24.93
CA ARG A 24 5.70 -3.48 26.07
C ARG A 24 4.41 -3.23 26.84
N LYS A 25 4.01 -1.98 27.03
CA LYS A 25 2.72 -1.64 27.65
C LYS A 25 1.56 -2.24 26.86
N ARG A 26 1.58 -2.18 25.51
CA ARG A 26 0.52 -2.74 24.65
C ARG A 26 0.53 -4.27 24.58
N LEU A 27 1.68 -4.88 24.80
CA LEU A 27 1.81 -6.35 24.90
C LEU A 27 1.47 -6.88 26.30
N SER A 28 1.33 -6.00 27.30
CA SER A 28 1.12 -6.40 28.69
C SER A 28 -0.24 -7.07 28.88
N ARG A 29 -0.33 -7.85 29.98
CA ARG A 29 -1.60 -8.46 30.41
C ARG A 29 -2.64 -7.43 30.83
N GLU A 30 -2.20 -6.27 31.32
CA GLU A 30 -3.08 -5.17 31.75
C GLU A 30 -3.77 -4.52 30.55
N PHE A 31 -3.12 -4.46 29.39
CA PHE A 31 -3.69 -3.90 28.18
C PHE A 31 -4.58 -4.92 27.40
N ALA A 32 -4.45 -6.20 27.66
CA ALA A 32 -5.17 -7.24 26.94
C ALA A 32 -6.71 -7.06 26.93
N PRO A 33 -7.38 -6.67 28.03
CA PRO A 33 -8.83 -6.43 28.01
C PRO A 33 -9.25 -5.27 27.10
N GLU A 34 -8.45 -4.19 27.04
CA GLU A 34 -8.69 -3.06 26.14
C GLU A 34 -8.56 -3.47 24.68
N LEU A 35 -7.47 -4.19 24.36
CA LEU A 35 -7.23 -4.76 23.03
C LEU A 35 -8.39 -5.65 22.58
N HIS A 36 -8.79 -6.60 23.44
CA HIS A 36 -9.88 -7.53 23.15
C HIS A 36 -11.21 -6.79 22.94
N SER A 37 -11.54 -5.84 23.82
CA SER A 37 -12.77 -5.03 23.70
C SER A 37 -12.79 -4.23 22.40
N ARG A 38 -11.66 -3.63 22.01
CA ARG A 38 -11.56 -2.88 20.78
C ARG A 38 -11.73 -3.76 19.55
N ILE A 39 -11.08 -4.92 19.49
CA ILE A 39 -11.22 -5.88 18.38
C ILE A 39 -12.67 -6.32 18.23
N ARG A 40 -13.34 -6.68 19.32
CA ARG A 40 -14.75 -7.08 19.28
C ARG A 40 -15.64 -5.97 18.72
N ARG A 41 -15.44 -4.73 19.13
CA ARG A 41 -16.19 -3.60 18.62
C ARG A 41 -16.01 -3.41 17.12
N GLU A 42 -14.77 -3.40 16.63
CA GLU A 42 -14.47 -3.27 15.20
C GLU A 42 -15.11 -4.40 14.37
N ILE A 43 -15.08 -5.63 14.88
CA ILE A 43 -15.74 -6.76 14.22
C ILE A 43 -17.25 -6.57 14.21
N CYS A 44 -17.87 -6.22 15.35
CA CYS A 44 -19.31 -5.98 15.41
C CYS A 44 -19.75 -4.91 14.43
N GLU A 45 -18.99 -3.82 14.31
CA GLU A 45 -19.24 -2.74 13.34
C GLU A 45 -19.15 -3.26 11.90
N ALA A 46 -18.10 -4.04 11.59
CA ALA A 46 -17.87 -4.59 10.24
C ALA A 46 -18.97 -5.56 9.80
N ILE A 47 -19.43 -6.45 10.71
CA ILE A 47 -20.49 -7.44 10.43
C ILE A 47 -21.90 -6.90 10.70
N LYS A 48 -22.02 -5.64 11.12
CA LYS A 48 -23.29 -4.99 11.49
C LYS A 48 -24.10 -5.80 12.54
N SER A 49 -23.41 -6.31 13.57
CA SER A 49 -23.98 -7.12 14.64
C SER A 49 -23.76 -6.44 16.01
N VAL A 50 -24.65 -6.71 16.94
CA VAL A 50 -24.53 -6.19 18.32
C VAL A 50 -23.49 -6.98 19.12
N GLU A 51 -23.24 -8.24 18.75
CA GLU A 51 -22.30 -9.10 19.45
C GLU A 51 -21.56 -10.06 18.50
N VAL A 52 -20.39 -10.48 18.95
CA VAL A 52 -19.55 -11.47 18.28
C VAL A 52 -19.96 -12.87 18.69
N ARG A 53 -20.28 -13.75 17.72
CA ARG A 53 -20.75 -15.13 17.94
C ARG A 53 -20.03 -16.12 17.04
N GLY A 54 -20.00 -17.38 17.46
CA GLY A 54 -19.54 -18.50 16.64
C GLY A 54 -18.12 -18.30 16.08
N LYS A 55 -17.95 -18.36 14.76
CA LYS A 55 -16.65 -18.20 14.08
C LYS A 55 -15.99 -16.85 14.33
N ASP A 56 -16.78 -15.81 14.60
CA ASP A 56 -16.23 -14.46 14.79
C ASP A 56 -15.50 -14.32 16.13
N ILE A 57 -15.78 -15.17 17.10
CA ILE A 57 -15.00 -15.28 18.36
C ILE A 57 -13.58 -15.75 18.05
N VAL A 58 -13.43 -16.74 17.16
CA VAL A 58 -12.12 -17.23 16.71
C VAL A 58 -11.39 -16.13 15.93
N LEU A 59 -12.11 -15.41 15.07
CA LEU A 59 -11.55 -14.28 14.34
C LEU A 59 -11.01 -13.21 15.29
N CYS A 60 -11.70 -12.88 16.38
CA CYS A 60 -11.17 -11.97 17.41
C CYS A 60 -9.81 -12.42 17.92
N SER A 61 -9.69 -13.70 18.27
CA SER A 61 -8.44 -14.25 18.80
C SER A 61 -7.31 -14.23 17.77
N VAL A 62 -7.61 -14.52 16.51
CA VAL A 62 -6.63 -14.46 15.41
C VAL A 62 -6.15 -13.02 15.19
N ILE A 63 -7.06 -12.05 15.17
CA ILE A 63 -6.71 -10.64 15.03
C ILE A 63 -5.87 -10.17 16.23
N GLU A 64 -6.20 -10.60 17.45
CA GLU A 64 -5.40 -10.26 18.63
C GLU A 64 -3.97 -10.78 18.53
N GLN A 65 -3.79 -12.03 18.11
CA GLN A 65 -2.47 -12.60 17.88
C GLN A 65 -1.70 -11.84 16.79
N TYR A 66 -2.36 -11.47 15.72
CA TYR A 66 -1.77 -10.68 14.65
C TYR A 66 -1.30 -9.31 15.15
N VAL A 67 -2.13 -8.61 15.91
CA VAL A 67 -1.75 -7.32 16.52
C VAL A 67 -0.54 -7.47 17.43
N ARG A 68 -0.52 -8.49 18.28
CA ARG A 68 0.61 -8.77 19.19
C ARG A 68 1.88 -9.06 18.40
N ARG A 69 1.79 -9.92 17.38
CA ARG A 69 2.96 -10.26 16.55
C ARG A 69 3.50 -9.04 15.77
N THR A 70 2.62 -8.16 15.31
CA THR A 70 3.03 -6.88 14.68
C THR A 70 3.83 -6.02 15.66
N LEU A 71 3.38 -5.87 16.90
CA LEU A 71 4.09 -5.11 17.94
C LEU A 71 5.44 -5.75 18.30
N GLU A 72 5.50 -7.07 18.41
CA GLU A 72 6.75 -7.80 18.63
C GLU A 72 7.74 -7.58 17.51
N TYR A 73 7.25 -7.63 16.26
CA TYR A 73 8.08 -7.38 15.09
C TYR A 73 8.60 -5.94 15.01
N ASP A 74 7.79 -4.94 15.34
CA ASP A 74 8.26 -3.56 15.44
C ASP A 74 9.38 -3.41 16.50
N LEU A 75 9.29 -4.16 17.61
CA LEU A 75 10.33 -4.19 18.62
C LEU A 75 11.62 -4.89 18.09
N GLU A 76 11.47 -5.96 17.32
CA GLU A 76 12.58 -6.66 16.67
C GLU A 76 13.31 -5.74 15.68
N ILE A 77 12.57 -4.97 14.88
CA ILE A 77 13.13 -3.98 13.94
C ILE A 77 13.93 -2.91 14.69
N MET A 78 13.37 -2.33 15.76
CA MET A 78 14.09 -1.34 16.55
C MET A 78 15.42 -1.90 17.07
N LYS A 79 15.39 -3.12 17.59
CA LYS A 79 16.59 -3.80 18.10
C LYS A 79 17.62 -4.11 17.01
N SER A 80 17.16 -4.62 15.86
CA SER A 80 18.05 -4.96 14.73
C SER A 80 18.76 -3.74 14.15
N ARG A 81 18.10 -2.58 14.20
CA ARG A 81 18.65 -1.29 13.77
C ARG A 81 19.43 -0.56 14.85
N GLY A 82 19.45 -1.07 16.08
CA GLY A 82 20.09 -0.39 17.22
C GLY A 82 19.41 0.91 17.61
N LEU A 83 18.10 1.02 17.44
CA LEU A 83 17.32 2.23 17.69
C LEU A 83 16.50 2.12 18.98
N ASP A 84 16.41 3.22 19.70
CA ASP A 84 15.61 3.32 20.93
C ASP A 84 14.12 3.55 20.65
N HIS A 85 13.80 4.07 19.46
CA HIS A 85 12.43 4.38 19.05
C HIS A 85 12.33 4.56 17.55
N PHE A 86 11.09 4.64 17.07
CA PHE A 86 10.72 5.22 15.79
C PHE A 86 9.57 6.20 15.97
N THR A 87 9.30 7.01 14.96
CA THR A 87 8.20 7.98 14.98
C THR A 87 7.17 7.58 13.94
N VAL A 88 5.94 7.35 14.35
CA VAL A 88 4.82 7.19 13.41
C VAL A 88 4.43 8.57 12.89
N LEU A 89 4.67 8.81 11.60
CA LEU A 89 4.39 10.08 10.93
C LEU A 89 2.93 10.18 10.49
N ALA A 90 2.37 9.07 10.00
CA ALA A 90 1.02 9.04 9.47
C ALA A 90 0.38 7.65 9.59
N LEU A 91 -0.96 7.65 9.71
CA LEU A 91 -1.82 6.46 9.73
C LEU A 91 -2.97 6.67 8.75
N GLU A 92 -3.24 5.70 7.87
CA GLU A 92 -4.30 5.78 6.83
C GLU A 92 -4.28 7.15 6.12
N LYS A 93 -3.11 7.55 5.71
CA LYS A 93 -2.92 8.88 5.14
C LYS A 93 -3.31 8.90 3.67
N ASN A 94 -4.33 9.70 3.37
CA ASN A 94 -4.71 9.99 1.99
C ASN A 94 -3.78 11.07 1.42
N LEU A 95 -3.06 10.73 0.34
CA LEU A 95 -2.13 11.63 -0.37
C LEU A 95 -2.48 11.63 -1.87
N PRO A 96 -3.55 12.33 -2.27
CA PRO A 96 -3.91 12.40 -3.68
C PRO A 96 -2.85 13.14 -4.48
N PHE A 97 -2.66 12.73 -5.74
CA PHE A 97 -1.81 13.42 -6.68
C PHE A 97 -2.40 13.40 -8.09
N GLU A 98 -2.01 14.35 -8.88
CA GLU A 98 -2.33 14.40 -10.31
C GLU A 98 -1.08 14.08 -11.11
N PHE A 99 -1.30 13.43 -12.24
CA PHE A 99 -0.29 12.98 -13.14
C PHE A 99 -0.65 13.38 -14.55
N GLU A 100 0.24 14.09 -15.24
CA GLU A 100 0.00 14.54 -16.59
C GLU A 100 0.37 13.45 -17.60
N GLY A 101 -0.58 13.08 -18.43
CA GLY A 101 -0.40 12.22 -19.58
C GLY A 101 0.30 12.93 -20.73
N SER A 102 0.49 12.20 -21.83
CA SER A 102 1.01 12.79 -23.05
C SER A 102 0.04 13.83 -23.65
N ALA A 103 0.59 14.77 -24.39
CA ALA A 103 -0.22 15.68 -25.17
C ALA A 103 -1.04 14.90 -26.21
N PHE A 104 -2.29 15.27 -26.40
CA PHE A 104 -3.12 14.76 -27.48
C PHE A 104 -3.71 15.93 -28.27
N ASP A 105 -3.86 15.73 -29.57
CA ASP A 105 -4.52 16.70 -30.42
C ASP A 105 -6.02 16.68 -30.12
N GLY A 106 -6.45 17.57 -29.23
CA GLY A 106 -7.86 17.76 -28.94
C GLY A 106 -8.58 18.30 -30.15
N VAL A 107 -9.55 17.57 -30.67
CA VAL A 107 -10.47 18.11 -31.69
C VAL A 107 -11.34 19.14 -30.98
N VAL A 108 -10.93 20.40 -31.05
CA VAL A 108 -11.81 21.54 -30.74
C VAL A 108 -12.46 21.96 -32.03
N SER A 109 -13.77 21.88 -32.09
CA SER A 109 -14.55 22.45 -33.20
C SER A 109 -14.34 23.98 -33.23
N GLY A 110 -13.51 24.46 -34.13
CA GLY A 110 -13.26 25.89 -34.42
C GLY A 110 -11.85 26.34 -34.07
N ASP A 111 -11.15 26.73 -35.12
CA ASP A 111 -9.90 27.49 -35.18
C ASP A 111 -8.87 27.37 -34.04
N ALA A 112 -7.85 26.55 -34.28
CA ALA A 112 -6.62 26.28 -33.58
C ALA A 112 -6.73 25.12 -32.55
N ALA A 113 -6.11 23.99 -32.90
CA ALA A 113 -5.85 22.89 -31.96
C ALA A 113 -4.93 23.39 -30.82
N VAL A 114 -5.47 23.57 -29.63
CA VAL A 114 -4.67 23.81 -28.44
C VAL A 114 -4.22 22.42 -27.92
N PRO A 115 -2.90 22.17 -27.81
CA PRO A 115 -2.42 20.94 -27.22
C PRO A 115 -3.03 20.77 -25.80
N SER A 116 -3.78 19.73 -25.59
CA SER A 116 -4.39 19.40 -24.31
C SER A 116 -3.64 18.22 -23.72
N HIS A 117 -3.33 18.29 -22.43
CA HIS A 117 -2.75 17.18 -21.70
C HIS A 117 -3.85 16.48 -20.92
N ARG A 118 -3.89 15.15 -21.01
CA ARG A 118 -4.79 14.35 -20.22
C ARG A 118 -4.27 14.32 -18.76
N LYS A 119 -5.14 14.54 -17.79
CA LYS A 119 -4.78 14.47 -16.38
C LYS A 119 -5.36 13.20 -15.76
N TYR A 120 -4.52 12.48 -15.07
CA TYR A 120 -4.89 11.29 -14.31
C TYR A 120 -4.83 11.62 -12.83
N ALA A 121 -5.97 11.51 -12.14
CA ALA A 121 -6.05 11.72 -10.70
C ALA A 121 -5.94 10.38 -9.97
N PHE A 122 -4.98 10.28 -9.06
CA PHE A 122 -4.80 9.15 -8.17
C PHE A 122 -5.16 9.54 -6.75
N LYS A 123 -5.80 8.61 -6.06
CA LYS A 123 -6.03 8.69 -4.62
C LYS A 123 -5.82 7.32 -4.00
N GLY A 124 -5.32 7.32 -2.78
CA GLY A 124 -5.09 6.09 -2.03
C GLY A 124 -4.69 6.42 -0.61
N PHE A 125 -4.54 5.38 0.19
CA PHE A 125 -4.17 5.52 1.58
C PHE A 125 -2.88 4.75 1.82
N ILE A 126 -1.91 5.40 2.47
CA ILE A 126 -0.75 4.73 3.05
C ILE A 126 -1.17 4.28 4.44
N ASP A 127 -1.12 2.98 4.71
CA ASP A 127 -1.59 2.40 5.97
C ASP A 127 -0.83 2.95 7.16
N ARG A 128 0.52 2.94 7.09
CA ARG A 128 1.39 3.52 8.10
C ARG A 128 2.67 4.06 7.48
N LEU A 129 3.11 5.22 7.96
CA LEU A 129 4.38 5.82 7.60
C LEU A 129 5.21 6.05 8.86
N ASP A 130 6.37 5.44 8.93
CA ASP A 130 7.30 5.55 10.06
C ASP A 130 8.55 6.36 9.67
N SER A 131 9.17 6.98 10.65
CA SER A 131 10.47 7.63 10.52
C SER A 131 11.45 7.07 11.53
N PHE A 132 12.65 6.77 11.09
CA PHE A 132 13.73 6.30 11.92
C PHE A 132 14.84 7.35 12.02
N ASP A 133 15.59 7.35 13.14
CA ASP A 133 16.71 8.28 13.35
C ASP A 133 17.92 7.94 12.46
N ASP A 134 17.93 6.78 11.79
CA ASP A 134 18.91 6.42 10.77
C ASP A 134 18.76 7.18 9.44
N GLY A 135 17.80 8.09 9.35
CA GLY A 135 17.52 8.88 8.15
C GLY A 135 16.60 8.19 7.14
N THR A 136 15.90 7.14 7.55
CA THR A 136 14.93 6.46 6.70
C THR A 136 13.47 6.78 7.05
N VAL A 137 12.62 6.71 6.05
CA VAL A 137 11.14 6.73 6.19
C VAL A 137 10.61 5.43 5.61
N ARG A 138 9.82 4.71 6.39
CA ARG A 138 9.28 3.41 5.99
C ARG A 138 7.78 3.48 5.73
N VAL A 139 7.36 3.04 4.57
CA VAL A 139 5.97 2.74 4.23
C VAL A 139 5.67 1.32 4.68
N VAL A 140 4.66 1.14 5.53
CA VAL A 140 4.16 -0.18 5.93
C VAL A 140 2.79 -0.40 5.34
N ASP A 141 2.62 -1.53 4.68
CA ASP A 141 1.36 -1.99 4.11
C ASP A 141 0.92 -3.30 4.78
N TYR A 142 -0.31 -3.34 5.30
CA TYR A 142 -0.83 -4.52 6.01
C TYR A 142 -1.62 -5.42 5.06
N LYS A 143 -1.19 -6.67 4.94
CA LYS A 143 -1.85 -7.68 4.10
C LYS A 143 -2.37 -8.86 4.92
N THR A 144 -3.65 -9.17 4.77
CA THR A 144 -4.25 -10.37 5.36
C THR A 144 -3.97 -11.63 4.54
N GLY A 145 -3.70 -11.46 3.24
CA GLY A 145 -3.39 -12.53 2.31
C GLY A 145 -1.92 -12.94 2.30
N LYS A 146 -1.63 -14.03 1.59
CA LYS A 146 -0.25 -14.47 1.31
C LYS A 146 0.38 -13.53 0.28
N VAL A 147 1.60 -13.11 0.55
CA VAL A 147 2.46 -12.43 -0.44
C VAL A 147 3.20 -13.51 -1.22
N SER A 148 3.21 -13.44 -2.55
CA SER A 148 3.95 -14.41 -3.36
C SER A 148 5.45 -14.14 -3.28
N ASP A 149 6.24 -15.22 -3.28
CA ASP A 149 7.71 -15.11 -3.28
C ASP A 149 8.24 -14.40 -4.54
N ASP A 150 7.50 -14.46 -5.64
CA ASP A 150 7.87 -13.81 -6.89
C ASP A 150 7.68 -12.29 -6.84
N GLU A 151 6.64 -11.81 -6.16
CA GLU A 151 6.49 -10.37 -5.89
C GLU A 151 7.63 -9.85 -5.00
N ALA A 152 8.04 -10.66 -4.01
CA ALA A 152 9.17 -10.32 -3.14
C ALA A 152 10.50 -10.27 -3.91
N LYS A 153 10.78 -11.23 -4.80
CA LYS A 153 12.01 -11.28 -5.61
C LYS A 153 12.17 -10.08 -6.54
N VAL A 154 11.07 -9.62 -7.13
CA VAL A 154 11.11 -8.48 -8.05
C VAL A 154 11.50 -7.18 -7.34
N MET A 155 11.18 -7.05 -6.04
CA MET A 155 11.48 -5.87 -5.23
C MET A 155 12.84 -5.95 -4.48
N GLY A 156 13.34 -7.15 -4.23
CA GLY A 156 14.40 -7.42 -3.24
C GLY A 156 15.83 -7.32 -3.73
N GLU A 157 16.11 -7.08 -5.02
CA GLU A 157 17.50 -7.02 -5.50
C GLU A 157 18.06 -5.58 -5.46
N GLU A 158 19.20 -5.41 -4.82
CA GLU A 158 19.94 -4.14 -4.79
C GLU A 158 20.43 -3.77 -6.20
N GLY A 159 20.13 -2.56 -6.64
CA GLY A 159 20.71 -1.97 -7.86
C GLY A 159 19.83 -0.92 -8.51
N ASN A 160 20.48 0.06 -9.15
CA ASN A 160 19.86 1.12 -9.98
C ASN A 160 19.32 0.57 -11.33
N ASP A 161 18.87 -0.66 -11.38
CA ASP A 161 18.48 -1.28 -12.64
C ASP A 161 17.05 -0.88 -13.02
N THR A 162 16.96 0.10 -13.92
CA THR A 162 15.69 0.55 -14.50
C THR A 162 14.99 -0.53 -15.34
N SER A 163 15.70 -1.59 -15.73
CA SER A 163 15.12 -2.74 -16.45
C SER A 163 14.11 -3.48 -15.59
N LYS A 164 14.28 -3.49 -14.28
CA LYS A 164 13.34 -4.09 -13.34
C LYS A 164 12.00 -3.36 -13.28
N ALA A 165 12.02 -2.03 -13.30
CA ALA A 165 10.78 -1.26 -13.38
C ALA A 165 10.01 -1.60 -14.65
N SER A 166 10.70 -1.73 -15.80
CA SER A 166 10.11 -2.17 -17.07
C SER A 166 9.49 -3.55 -16.93
N ALA A 167 10.23 -4.53 -16.42
CA ALA A 167 9.75 -5.90 -16.26
C ALA A 167 8.51 -6.00 -15.34
N ILE A 168 8.47 -5.20 -14.26
CA ILE A 168 7.31 -5.14 -13.37
C ILE A 168 6.08 -4.59 -14.12
N PHE A 169 6.22 -3.47 -14.82
CA PHE A 169 5.11 -2.86 -15.56
C PHE A 169 4.64 -3.75 -16.71
N ASP A 170 5.55 -4.34 -17.46
CA ASP A 170 5.23 -5.31 -18.51
C ASP A 170 4.45 -6.50 -17.95
N SER A 171 4.85 -7.02 -16.82
CA SER A 171 4.16 -8.12 -16.13
C SER A 171 2.79 -7.72 -15.57
N VAL A 172 2.65 -6.51 -15.01
CA VAL A 172 1.35 -6.01 -14.48
C VAL A 172 0.32 -5.86 -15.59
N PHE A 173 0.73 -5.40 -16.76
CA PHE A 173 -0.16 -5.07 -17.88
C PHE A 173 -0.20 -6.14 -18.98
N ALA A 174 0.52 -7.26 -18.83
CA ALA A 174 0.46 -8.37 -19.76
C ALA A 174 -0.95 -8.97 -19.87
N GLU A 175 -1.44 -9.20 -21.10
CA GLU A 175 -2.82 -9.67 -21.34
C GLU A 175 -3.12 -11.02 -20.69
N ASP A 176 -2.13 -11.93 -20.68
CA ASP A 176 -2.29 -13.34 -20.24
C ASP A 176 -1.64 -13.66 -18.88
N SER A 177 -1.18 -12.65 -18.14
CA SER A 177 -0.53 -12.90 -16.86
C SER A 177 -1.54 -13.19 -15.76
N ARG A 178 -1.51 -14.40 -15.19
CA ARG A 178 -2.28 -14.77 -14.00
C ARG A 178 -1.65 -14.25 -12.72
N GLU A 179 -0.33 -14.13 -12.70
CA GLU A 179 0.44 -13.64 -11.56
C GLU A 179 0.98 -12.23 -11.86
N ARG A 180 0.28 -11.23 -11.34
CA ARG A 180 0.68 -9.84 -11.52
C ARG A 180 1.32 -9.31 -10.25
N PRO A 181 2.49 -8.65 -10.30
CA PRO A 181 3.17 -8.11 -9.13
C PRO A 181 2.45 -6.86 -8.59
N LYS A 182 1.29 -7.07 -7.98
CA LYS A 182 0.39 -6.01 -7.50
C LYS A 182 0.99 -5.21 -6.36
N ILE A 183 1.76 -5.86 -5.49
CA ILE A 183 2.41 -5.21 -4.34
C ILE A 183 3.52 -4.28 -4.83
N ALA A 184 4.32 -4.71 -5.81
CA ALA A 184 5.34 -3.86 -6.41
C ALA A 184 4.72 -2.60 -7.05
N LEU A 185 3.65 -2.75 -7.83
CA LEU A 185 2.91 -1.61 -8.38
C LEU A 185 2.36 -0.71 -7.27
N GLN A 186 1.82 -1.29 -6.20
CA GLN A 186 1.30 -0.52 -5.06
C GLN A 186 2.40 0.31 -4.40
N PHE A 187 3.59 -0.25 -4.21
CA PHE A 187 4.72 0.51 -3.67
C PHE A 187 5.22 1.59 -4.61
N PHE A 188 5.22 1.37 -5.92
CA PHE A 188 5.48 2.45 -6.88
C PHE A 188 4.50 3.60 -6.71
N ILE A 189 3.21 3.30 -6.62
CA ILE A 189 2.17 4.32 -6.40
C ILE A 189 2.38 5.04 -5.07
N TYR A 190 2.69 4.34 -3.98
CA TYR A 190 2.98 4.96 -2.69
C TYR A 190 4.19 5.91 -2.76
N ASN A 191 5.26 5.51 -3.44
CA ASN A 191 6.42 6.39 -3.62
C ASN A 191 6.08 7.60 -4.49
N LEU A 192 5.24 7.46 -5.52
CA LEU A 192 4.73 8.59 -6.30
C LEU A 192 3.86 9.52 -5.45
N MET A 193 2.98 8.98 -4.59
CA MET A 193 2.20 9.77 -3.63
C MET A 193 3.10 10.59 -2.72
N LEU A 194 4.17 9.99 -2.19
CA LEU A 194 5.13 10.67 -1.32
C LEU A 194 5.98 11.70 -2.08
N THR A 195 6.23 11.50 -3.37
CA THR A 195 7.06 12.38 -4.20
C THR A 195 6.26 13.52 -4.83
N LEU A 196 5.05 13.24 -5.34
CA LEU A 196 4.27 14.21 -6.10
C LEU A 196 3.33 15.04 -5.23
N ASN A 197 2.81 14.50 -4.13
CA ASN A 197 1.97 15.24 -3.22
C ASN A 197 2.82 16.16 -2.31
N PRO A 198 2.49 17.46 -2.15
CA PRO A 198 3.26 18.40 -1.31
C PRO A 198 3.38 17.97 0.16
N GLU A 199 2.31 17.43 0.75
CA GLU A 199 2.32 16.94 2.12
C GLU A 199 3.16 15.66 2.24
N GLY A 200 3.09 14.77 1.22
CA GLY A 200 3.94 13.59 1.14
C GLY A 200 5.42 13.95 1.13
N ARG A 201 5.83 14.92 0.31
CA ARG A 201 7.20 15.44 0.29
C ARG A 201 7.63 16.01 1.64
N ALA A 202 6.74 16.75 2.31
CA ALA A 202 7.04 17.31 3.63
C ALA A 202 7.23 16.20 4.68
N LEU A 203 6.39 15.14 4.64
CA LEU A 203 6.52 13.99 5.52
C LEU A 203 7.83 13.22 5.30
N VAL A 204 8.29 13.07 4.07
CA VAL A 204 9.56 12.42 3.75
C VAL A 204 10.75 13.30 4.09
N GLY A 205 10.69 14.59 3.78
CA GLY A 205 11.75 15.56 4.11
C GLY A 205 13.10 15.22 3.49
N GLY A 206 13.12 14.66 2.28
CA GLY A 206 14.34 14.27 1.57
C GLY A 206 15.03 13.00 2.10
N ARG A 207 14.43 12.28 3.05
CA ARG A 207 14.95 11.02 3.60
C ARG A 207 14.75 9.86 2.62
N LYS A 208 15.54 8.80 2.77
CA LYS A 208 15.39 7.57 2.01
C LYS A 208 14.05 6.90 2.36
N VAL A 209 13.28 6.52 1.34
CA VAL A 209 12.03 5.77 1.52
C VAL A 209 12.29 4.29 1.36
N THR A 210 11.79 3.51 2.30
CA THR A 210 11.74 2.05 2.26
C THR A 210 10.28 1.58 2.33
N ASN A 211 10.00 0.38 1.83
CA ASN A 211 8.67 -0.18 1.79
C ASN A 211 8.67 -1.57 2.41
N GLU A 212 7.66 -1.89 3.18
CA GLU A 212 7.56 -3.19 3.84
C GLU A 212 6.12 -3.69 3.88
N VAL A 213 5.93 -4.98 3.63
CA VAL A 213 4.64 -5.65 3.77
C VAL A 213 4.57 -6.40 5.09
N TYR A 214 3.59 -6.05 5.91
CA TYR A 214 3.24 -6.81 7.11
C TYR A 214 2.13 -7.79 6.75
N SER A 215 2.50 -8.95 6.19
CA SER A 215 1.54 -10.01 5.92
C SER A 215 1.32 -10.89 7.15
N VAL A 216 0.09 -11.37 7.35
CA VAL A 216 -0.22 -12.27 8.47
C VAL A 216 0.70 -13.50 8.45
N SER A 217 0.86 -14.15 7.29
CA SER A 217 1.70 -15.33 7.18
C SER A 217 3.19 -15.03 7.38
N GLY A 218 3.69 -13.94 6.84
CA GLY A 218 5.09 -13.52 6.94
C GLY A 218 5.48 -13.20 8.38
N LEU A 219 4.64 -12.46 9.10
CA LEU A 219 4.87 -12.11 10.50
C LEU A 219 5.04 -13.35 11.40
N PHE A 220 4.27 -14.41 11.18
CA PHE A 220 4.37 -15.64 11.96
C PHE A 220 5.51 -16.56 11.54
N LYS A 221 6.01 -16.44 10.32
CA LYS A 221 7.12 -17.23 9.82
C LYS A 221 8.48 -16.54 9.91
N ASN A 222 8.51 -15.29 10.36
CA ASN A 222 9.68 -14.41 10.33
C ASN A 222 10.22 -14.19 8.89
N GLU A 223 9.32 -14.19 7.91
CA GLU A 223 9.61 -13.89 6.51
C GLU A 223 9.32 -12.42 6.26
N HIS A 224 10.31 -11.57 6.45
CA HIS A 224 10.17 -10.13 6.31
C HIS A 224 11.22 -9.61 5.34
N SER A 225 10.81 -8.67 4.52
CA SER A 225 11.71 -8.00 3.59
C SER A 225 11.35 -6.54 3.48
N GLU A 226 12.33 -5.70 3.70
CA GLU A 226 12.24 -4.26 3.48
C GLU A 226 12.78 -3.95 2.08
N TYR A 227 12.03 -3.20 1.30
CA TYR A 227 12.33 -2.88 -0.08
C TYR A 227 12.62 -1.40 -0.23
N SER A 228 13.73 -1.07 -0.88
CA SER A 228 14.06 0.29 -1.28
C SER A 228 13.92 0.42 -2.78
N LEU A 229 13.19 1.45 -3.22
CA LEU A 229 13.09 1.81 -4.62
C LEU A 229 14.03 2.98 -4.92
N PRO A 230 15.12 2.77 -5.66
CA PRO A 230 16.00 3.85 -6.08
C PRO A 230 15.26 4.92 -6.88
N GLN A 231 15.68 6.19 -6.80
CA GLN A 231 14.98 7.29 -7.48
C GLN A 231 14.86 7.05 -8.99
N GLY A 232 15.91 6.53 -9.64
CA GLY A 232 15.86 6.22 -11.07
C GLY A 232 14.80 5.17 -11.43
N VAL A 233 14.53 4.21 -10.53
CA VAL A 233 13.45 3.23 -10.70
C VAL A 233 12.08 3.91 -10.56
N ILE A 234 11.92 4.82 -9.61
CA ILE A 234 10.68 5.58 -9.42
C ILE A 234 10.40 6.48 -10.63
N ASP A 235 11.42 7.16 -11.16
CA ASP A 235 11.32 8.02 -12.33
C ASP A 235 10.92 7.20 -13.58
N LYS A 236 11.54 6.04 -13.78
CA LYS A 236 11.18 5.14 -14.88
C LYS A 236 9.78 4.55 -14.71
N ALA A 237 9.41 4.16 -13.51
CA ALA A 237 8.06 3.72 -13.20
C ALA A 237 7.01 4.79 -13.51
N SER A 238 7.31 6.05 -13.19
CA SER A 238 6.49 7.21 -13.52
C SER A 238 6.26 7.35 -15.04
N GLU A 239 7.33 7.25 -15.83
CA GLU A 239 7.28 7.30 -17.29
C GLU A 239 6.43 6.15 -17.88
N MET A 240 6.66 4.93 -17.40
CA MET A 240 5.94 3.74 -17.84
C MET A 240 4.46 3.79 -17.46
N LEU A 241 4.14 4.23 -16.24
CA LEU A 241 2.76 4.42 -15.81
C LEU A 241 2.03 5.40 -16.73
N ARG A 242 2.70 6.51 -17.12
CA ARG A 242 2.16 7.47 -18.09
C ARG A 242 1.84 6.79 -19.41
N SER A 243 2.81 6.06 -19.97
CA SER A 243 2.64 5.36 -21.25
C SER A 243 1.50 4.33 -21.19
N CYS A 244 1.38 3.56 -20.09
CA CYS A 244 0.29 2.62 -19.92
C CYS A 244 -1.09 3.30 -19.84
N LEU A 245 -1.20 4.38 -19.06
CA LEU A 245 -2.46 5.12 -18.92
C LEU A 245 -2.87 5.78 -20.24
N ASP A 246 -1.93 6.41 -20.92
CA ASP A 246 -2.18 7.00 -22.26
C ASP A 246 -2.65 5.92 -23.24
N GLY A 247 -2.02 4.73 -23.21
CA GLY A 247 -2.43 3.60 -24.05
C GLY A 247 -3.84 3.09 -23.73
N ILE A 248 -4.20 2.98 -22.44
CA ILE A 248 -5.54 2.53 -22.01
C ILE A 248 -6.64 3.51 -22.44
N PHE A 249 -6.36 4.81 -22.33
CA PHE A 249 -7.34 5.86 -22.63
C PHE A 249 -7.24 6.43 -24.07
N ASP A 250 -6.41 5.84 -24.91
CA ASP A 250 -6.32 6.18 -26.32
C ASP A 250 -7.55 5.62 -27.07
N ILE A 251 -8.48 6.53 -27.40
CA ILE A 251 -9.75 6.18 -28.06
C ILE A 251 -9.52 5.68 -29.50
N GLU A 252 -8.46 6.13 -30.17
CA GLU A 252 -8.15 5.68 -31.53
C GLU A 252 -7.65 4.23 -31.53
N LYS A 253 -6.79 3.86 -30.56
CA LYS A 253 -6.29 2.49 -30.41
C LYS A 253 -7.31 1.58 -29.72
N ASN A 254 -8.09 2.13 -28.80
CA ASN A 254 -9.07 1.40 -27.98
C ASN A 254 -10.47 2.01 -28.15
N PRO A 255 -11.10 1.94 -29.33
CA PRO A 255 -12.41 2.54 -29.58
C PRO A 255 -13.52 1.86 -28.73
N THR A 256 -13.26 0.66 -28.22
CA THR A 256 -14.18 -0.08 -27.36
C THR A 256 -13.41 -0.84 -26.29
N PHE A 257 -13.95 -0.87 -25.07
CA PHE A 257 -13.42 -1.75 -24.01
C PHE A 257 -13.69 -3.21 -24.35
N ARG A 258 -12.64 -4.01 -24.49
CA ARG A 258 -12.74 -5.44 -24.75
C ARG A 258 -13.04 -6.20 -23.46
N ARG A 259 -13.83 -7.25 -23.56
CA ARG A 259 -14.01 -8.20 -22.46
C ARG A 259 -12.72 -8.96 -22.22
N THR A 260 -12.40 -9.22 -20.96
CA THR A 260 -11.29 -10.13 -20.64
C THR A 260 -11.57 -11.54 -21.15
N GLY A 261 -10.53 -12.20 -21.66
CA GLY A 261 -10.55 -13.63 -21.99
C GLY A 261 -10.47 -14.52 -20.74
N ASP A 262 -9.96 -13.98 -19.63
CA ASP A 262 -9.83 -14.68 -18.36
C ASP A 262 -11.16 -14.74 -17.62
N THR A 263 -11.79 -15.93 -17.60
CA THR A 263 -13.06 -16.15 -16.93
C THR A 263 -12.94 -16.24 -15.42
N ASP A 264 -11.75 -16.50 -14.87
CA ASP A 264 -11.55 -16.61 -13.43
C ASP A 264 -11.69 -15.24 -12.75
N VAL A 265 -11.25 -14.16 -13.42
CA VAL A 265 -11.47 -12.77 -12.95
C VAL A 265 -12.95 -12.43 -12.86
N CYS A 266 -13.78 -13.03 -13.75
CA CYS A 266 -15.21 -12.79 -13.78
C CYS A 266 -15.93 -13.33 -12.54
N ASN A 267 -15.38 -14.32 -11.84
CA ASN A 267 -15.98 -14.87 -10.62
C ASN A 267 -16.06 -13.85 -9.47
N TYR A 268 -15.20 -12.83 -9.50
CA TYR A 268 -15.10 -11.78 -8.47
C TYR A 268 -15.47 -10.38 -9.02
N CYS A 269 -16.01 -10.31 -10.24
CA CYS A 269 -16.33 -9.06 -10.90
C CYS A 269 -17.77 -8.62 -10.62
N ASP A 270 -17.95 -7.41 -10.12
CA ASP A 270 -19.26 -6.80 -9.84
C ASP A 270 -20.10 -6.64 -11.13
N PHE A 271 -19.46 -6.57 -12.28
CA PHE A 271 -20.10 -6.42 -13.59
C PHE A 271 -20.37 -7.74 -14.32
N ARG A 272 -20.16 -8.88 -13.68
CA ARG A 272 -20.33 -10.22 -14.27
C ARG A 272 -21.68 -10.39 -14.97
N MET A 273 -22.76 -9.99 -14.29
CA MET A 273 -24.11 -10.11 -14.83
C MET A 273 -24.31 -9.26 -16.09
N ILE A 274 -23.73 -8.06 -16.14
CA ILE A 274 -23.81 -7.17 -17.31
C ILE A 274 -23.05 -7.75 -18.50
N CYS A 275 -21.94 -8.43 -18.23
CA CYS A 275 -21.12 -9.09 -19.24
C CYS A 275 -21.70 -10.42 -19.73
N GLY A 276 -22.74 -10.98 -19.08
CA GLY A 276 -23.31 -12.29 -19.40
C GLY A 276 -22.35 -13.45 -19.13
N LYS A 277 -21.57 -13.37 -18.07
CA LYS A 277 -20.58 -14.39 -17.64
C LYS A 277 -21.04 -15.07 -16.35
#